data_ebaff334db2ed5729c80118a209f0314
#
_entry.id   ebaff334db2ed5729c80118a209f0314
#
_cell.length_a   1.000
_cell.length_b   1.000
_cell.length_c   1.000
_cell.angle_alpha   90.00
_cell.angle_beta   90.00
_cell.angle_gamma   90.00
#
_symmetry.space_group_name_H-M   'P 1'
#
loop_
_entity.id
_entity.type
_entity.pdbx_description
1 polymer ?
#
loop_
_entity_poly.entity_id
_entity_poly.type
_entity_poly.pdbx_seq_one_letter_code
_entity_poly.pdbx_strand_id
1 'polypeptide(L)'
;MTDGRLFICGLMALVAGSSMTSCVDDSYDMSKDIDMTVGLGAKGLQLKVGNSEKIMLSDVLEVDKEEMLEETASGEFYLVKHNDAEFKFDVSSFAATVDAASLVPSDPLLTFNDLKGDAPVSEVPIEAGWTTDAFPIVVESNDLFSVTDVPKDVKKLHRIIPAKDSRTVAVYLELVSNTTTQKFAIDRYENLKVELPDFFRLQGQEGSILDLGTKTNINSTQLKIAEFTIDAFDFGAGLDLSNSTALHIDGRYAMQGDFFVKATEDFNFKSGDEVTICVTVKVGEEQAADKVKIQFEEIEGIFDPEINPDIPNVSIGQDVPEFLTDEDVCVMAANPTLRLFVDMQDMLANIELWGNLYAEKNGKDIASVRIPGENTAILNGNKTSVIYFSQEATPFDPNGITEGAKVYKVDNLSDIIKKIPDEIRIDMNNHKIKLTDEVTRITMGKTYNASLNYDVFVPFKFNSGLKIVYTEEIENIGEDLQDFSAEGAKILTTIDNTIPLDLELTADVLDASGNVIKGATVSTVTVPASKESNVELLIKFANPSDLKKLDQLNLKVGAVASTNGVTLTSDQYLQLKDLTIELLGQIVADFN
;
A
#
# COMPACT_ATOMS: atom_id res chain seq x y z
N MET A 1 -13.32 33.43 1.26
CA MET A 1 -12.63 34.75 1.17
C MET A 1 -13.31 35.80 2.04
N THR A 2 -13.50 35.63 3.34
CA THR A 2 -14.15 36.71 4.13
C THR A 2 -13.92 36.66 5.64
N ASP A 3 -13.26 35.66 6.19
CA ASP A 3 -13.30 35.47 7.65
C ASP A 3 -11.96 35.39 8.39
N GLY A 4 -10.81 35.25 7.72
CA GLY A 4 -9.49 35.54 8.32
C GLY A 4 -9.30 36.99 8.77
N ARG A 5 -10.19 37.83 8.31
CA ARG A 5 -10.27 39.24 8.71
C ARG A 5 -10.69 39.48 10.16
N LEU A 6 -11.27 38.49 10.83
CA LEU A 6 -11.79 38.65 12.19
C LEU A 6 -10.72 38.72 13.28
N PHE A 7 -9.60 38.01 13.10
CA PHE A 7 -8.59 37.87 14.17
C PHE A 7 -7.85 39.18 14.42
N ILE A 8 -7.48 39.88 13.37
CA ILE A 8 -6.65 41.09 13.46
C ILE A 8 -7.49 42.34 13.24
N CYS A 9 -8.60 42.25 12.46
CA CYS A 9 -9.62 43.30 12.48
C CYS A 9 -10.19 43.50 13.89
N GLY A 10 -10.28 42.46 14.72
CA GLY A 10 -10.58 42.58 16.14
C GLY A 10 -9.55 43.43 16.89
N LEU A 11 -8.26 43.30 16.56
CA LEU A 11 -7.20 44.10 17.19
C LEU A 11 -7.19 45.55 16.75
N MET A 12 -7.51 45.84 15.48
CA MET A 12 -7.46 47.18 14.89
C MET A 12 -8.83 47.80 14.63
N ALA A 13 -9.89 47.03 14.40
CA ALA A 13 -11.25 47.54 14.37
C ALA A 13 -11.69 48.11 15.74
N LEU A 14 -11.08 47.62 16.84
CA LEU A 14 -11.18 48.26 18.15
C LEU A 14 -10.46 49.63 18.18
N VAL A 15 -9.48 49.85 17.31
CA VAL A 15 -8.79 51.12 17.18
C VAL A 15 -9.54 52.08 16.24
N ALA A 16 -10.11 51.58 15.15
CA ALA A 16 -10.88 52.36 14.17
C ALA A 16 -12.37 52.46 14.47
N GLY A 17 -12.96 51.43 15.12
CA GLY A 17 -14.41 51.37 15.40
C GLY A 17 -14.87 52.10 16.65
N SER A 18 -13.97 52.70 17.45
CA SER A 18 -14.34 53.71 18.45
C SER A 18 -14.48 55.11 17.83
N SER A 19 -14.98 55.16 16.58
CA SER A 19 -15.48 56.42 16.03
C SER A 19 -16.43 57.02 17.05
N MET A 20 -16.04 58.15 17.59
CA MET A 20 -16.73 58.96 18.55
C MET A 20 -18.19 59.15 18.16
N THR A 21 -19.09 58.33 18.70
CA THR A 21 -20.44 58.78 18.92
C THR A 21 -20.40 59.72 20.13
N SER A 22 -19.73 60.85 19.94
CA SER A 22 -19.91 61.98 20.80
C SER A 22 -21.35 62.43 20.64
N CYS A 23 -22.12 62.40 21.72
CA CYS A 23 -23.39 63.13 21.78
C CYS A 23 -23.07 64.57 21.43
N VAL A 24 -23.55 65.03 20.28
CA VAL A 24 -23.57 66.48 19.94
C VAL A 24 -24.58 67.11 20.88
N ASP A 25 -24.06 67.90 21.80
CA ASP A 25 -24.91 68.81 22.60
C ASP A 25 -25.39 69.94 21.68
N ASP A 26 -26.69 70.04 21.43
CA ASP A 26 -27.35 71.05 20.56
C ASP A 26 -27.15 72.48 21.00
N SER A 27 -26.32 72.79 21.97
CA SER A 27 -26.04 74.11 22.50
C SER A 27 -24.92 74.91 21.79
N TYR A 28 -24.25 74.33 20.77
CA TYR A 28 -23.20 75.01 20.02
C TYR A 28 -23.68 75.56 18.68
N ASP A 29 -23.57 76.85 18.51
CA ASP A 29 -23.81 77.57 17.27
C ASP A 29 -22.70 77.37 16.26
N MET A 30 -22.90 76.44 15.32
CA MET A 30 -21.97 76.04 14.27
C MET A 30 -21.85 77.00 13.09
N SER A 31 -22.39 78.22 13.19
CA SER A 31 -22.41 79.22 12.10
C SER A 31 -21.22 80.20 12.10
N LYS A 32 -20.23 80.02 12.94
CA LYS A 32 -18.99 80.81 12.98
C LYS A 32 -17.77 79.98 12.61
N ASP A 33 -16.94 80.51 11.70
CA ASP A 33 -15.62 79.99 11.42
C ASP A 33 -14.79 79.98 12.74
N ILE A 34 -14.79 78.83 13.42
CA ILE A 34 -13.95 78.60 14.60
C ILE A 34 -12.74 77.86 14.09
N ASP A 35 -11.54 78.46 14.27
CA ASP A 35 -10.28 77.74 14.14
C ASP A 35 -10.30 76.63 15.18
N MET A 36 -10.58 75.38 14.71
CA MET A 36 -10.68 74.22 15.56
C MET A 36 -9.36 73.46 15.62
N THR A 37 -8.25 74.16 15.34
CA THR A 37 -6.89 73.58 15.52
C THR A 37 -6.60 73.42 17.00
N VAL A 38 -6.62 72.18 17.49
CA VAL A 38 -6.29 71.87 18.88
C VAL A 38 -4.87 71.32 18.96
N GLY A 39 -3.96 72.09 19.53
CA GLY A 39 -2.61 71.64 19.89
C GLY A 39 -2.62 71.02 21.28
N LEU A 40 -2.47 69.72 21.38
CA LEU A 40 -2.27 69.02 22.64
C LEU A 40 -0.78 68.98 22.95
N GLY A 41 -0.39 69.55 24.10
CA GLY A 41 1.04 69.68 24.52
C GLY A 41 1.67 68.33 24.87
N ALA A 42 2.99 68.38 25.18
CA ALA A 42 3.98 67.33 25.28
C ALA A 42 3.69 66.03 26.10
N LYS A 43 2.45 65.77 26.52
CA LYS A 43 2.12 64.53 27.26
C LYS A 43 1.34 63.48 26.45
N GLY A 44 1.15 63.70 25.15
CA GLY A 44 0.41 62.75 24.30
C GLY A 44 -1.10 62.70 24.60
N LEU A 45 -1.90 62.25 23.65
CA LEU A 45 -3.31 61.91 23.82
C LEU A 45 -3.40 60.39 24.10
N GLN A 46 -3.99 60.04 25.25
CA GLN A 46 -4.24 58.64 25.59
C GLN A 46 -5.72 58.30 25.38
N LEU A 47 -5.98 57.31 24.56
CA LEU A 47 -7.29 56.79 24.33
C LEU A 47 -7.41 55.40 24.92
N LYS A 48 -8.26 55.21 25.93
CA LYS A 48 -8.53 53.89 26.51
C LYS A 48 -9.60 53.18 25.70
N VAL A 49 -9.25 52.03 25.13
CA VAL A 49 -10.16 51.24 24.29
C VAL A 49 -10.90 50.18 25.09
N GLY A 50 -10.22 49.55 26.04
CA GLY A 50 -10.78 48.48 26.90
C GLY A 50 -10.21 47.10 26.63
N ASN A 51 -11.03 46.08 26.76
CA ASN A 51 -10.61 44.66 26.55
C ASN A 51 -11.23 44.13 25.26
N SER A 52 -10.46 43.28 24.55
CA SER A 52 -11.04 42.49 23.45
C SER A 52 -11.86 41.31 23.98
N GLU A 53 -12.66 40.74 23.14
CA GLU A 53 -13.15 39.36 23.33
C GLU A 53 -11.97 38.39 23.26
N LYS A 54 -12.19 37.17 23.70
CA LYS A 54 -11.20 36.07 23.54
C LYS A 54 -11.18 35.68 22.07
N ILE A 55 -10.01 35.64 21.50
CA ILE A 55 -9.76 35.19 20.14
C ILE A 55 -9.33 33.75 20.23
N MET A 56 -10.28 32.84 19.99
CA MET A 56 -10.04 31.40 20.14
C MET A 56 -9.14 30.89 19.01
N LEU A 57 -8.27 29.95 19.33
CA LEU A 57 -7.41 29.33 18.31
C LEU A 57 -8.22 28.53 17.28
N SER A 58 -9.36 27.94 17.69
CA SER A 58 -10.33 27.30 16.80
C SER A 58 -10.87 28.24 15.71
N ASP A 59 -11.12 29.51 16.07
CA ASP A 59 -11.63 30.50 15.12
C ASP A 59 -10.54 30.91 14.12
N VAL A 60 -9.28 30.97 14.57
CA VAL A 60 -8.12 31.29 13.73
C VAL A 60 -7.82 30.18 12.74
N LEU A 61 -7.94 28.93 13.18
CA LEU A 61 -7.69 27.74 12.35
C LEU A 61 -8.88 27.39 11.44
N GLU A 62 -10.03 28.05 11.60
CA GLU A 62 -11.24 27.85 10.80
C GLU A 62 -11.66 26.37 10.67
N VAL A 63 -11.59 25.60 11.78
CA VAL A 63 -11.81 24.14 11.82
C VAL A 63 -13.08 23.69 11.10
N ASP A 64 -14.14 24.51 11.14
CA ASP A 64 -15.42 24.19 10.48
C ASP A 64 -15.39 24.34 8.94
N LYS A 65 -14.34 24.90 8.38
CA LYS A 65 -14.22 25.20 6.93
C LYS A 65 -13.15 24.38 6.22
N GLU A 66 -12.15 23.89 6.97
CA GLU A 66 -11.02 23.14 6.43
C GLU A 66 -11.32 21.64 6.40
N GLU A 67 -11.38 21.04 5.21
CA GLU A 67 -11.77 19.63 5.03
C GLU A 67 -10.82 18.63 5.72
N MET A 68 -9.56 19.00 5.92
CA MET A 68 -8.55 18.15 6.52
C MET A 68 -8.32 18.37 8.01
N LEU A 69 -8.81 19.47 8.59
CA LEU A 69 -8.55 19.82 9.98
C LEU A 69 -9.67 19.32 10.88
N GLU A 70 -9.30 18.47 11.83
CA GLU A 70 -10.22 17.88 12.81
C GLU A 70 -9.72 18.10 14.24
N GLU A 71 -10.59 17.81 15.18
CA GLU A 71 -10.34 17.91 16.62
C GLU A 71 -10.59 16.56 17.31
N THR A 72 -9.69 16.17 18.21
CA THR A 72 -9.89 14.99 19.06
C THR A 72 -10.93 15.28 20.14
N ALA A 73 -11.45 14.26 20.82
CA ALA A 73 -12.33 14.41 21.96
C ALA A 73 -11.71 15.20 23.15
N SER A 74 -10.39 15.37 23.18
CA SER A 74 -9.63 16.16 24.16
C SER A 74 -9.36 17.60 23.71
N GLY A 75 -9.81 17.99 22.52
CA GLY A 75 -9.61 19.32 21.97
C GLY A 75 -8.28 19.51 21.23
N GLU A 76 -7.52 18.47 20.97
CA GLU A 76 -6.27 18.54 20.21
C GLU A 76 -6.54 18.58 18.72
N PHE A 77 -5.97 19.53 18.00
CA PHE A 77 -6.10 19.63 16.55
C PHE A 77 -5.20 18.64 15.83
N TYR A 78 -5.66 18.14 14.68
CA TYR A 78 -4.87 17.32 13.76
C TYR A 78 -5.36 17.44 12.32
N LEU A 79 -4.45 17.26 11.36
CA LEU A 79 -4.83 17.07 9.96
C LEU A 79 -5.05 15.58 9.71
N VAL A 80 -6.07 15.27 8.90
CA VAL A 80 -6.36 13.92 8.45
C VAL A 80 -6.66 13.88 6.96
N LYS A 81 -6.14 12.85 6.27
CA LYS A 81 -6.51 12.54 4.90
C LYS A 81 -6.72 11.04 4.77
N HIS A 82 -7.88 10.67 4.23
CA HIS A 82 -8.24 9.29 3.92
C HIS A 82 -8.08 9.02 2.44
N ASN A 83 -7.59 7.84 2.08
CA ASN A 83 -7.54 7.41 0.70
C ASN A 83 -7.56 5.89 0.62
N ASP A 84 -7.83 5.35 -0.58
CA ASP A 84 -7.89 3.93 -0.83
C ASP A 84 -7.13 3.56 -2.11
N ALA A 85 -6.69 2.31 -2.17
CA ALA A 85 -6.07 1.72 -3.34
C ALA A 85 -6.41 0.23 -3.39
N GLU A 86 -6.45 -0.30 -4.59
CA GLU A 86 -6.60 -1.72 -4.81
C GLU A 86 -5.36 -2.24 -5.55
N PHE A 87 -4.98 -3.46 -5.24
CA PHE A 87 -3.98 -4.17 -6.03
C PHE A 87 -4.40 -5.61 -6.24
N LYS A 88 -4.02 -6.13 -7.39
CA LYS A 88 -4.35 -7.49 -7.81
C LYS A 88 -3.18 -8.09 -8.56
N PHE A 89 -3.10 -9.40 -8.49
CA PHE A 89 -2.25 -10.16 -9.40
C PHE A 89 -3.01 -11.37 -9.92
N ASP A 90 -2.71 -11.72 -11.16
CA ASP A 90 -3.31 -12.84 -11.86
C ASP A 90 -2.32 -13.99 -11.90
N VAL A 91 -2.79 -15.20 -11.63
CA VAL A 91 -2.01 -16.42 -11.83
C VAL A 91 -2.49 -17.09 -13.11
N SER A 92 -1.66 -17.02 -14.15
CA SER A 92 -1.96 -17.64 -15.43
C SER A 92 -2.04 -19.16 -15.30
N SER A 93 -3.05 -19.76 -15.92
CA SER A 93 -3.16 -21.21 -16.01
C SER A 93 -2.07 -21.78 -16.92
N PHE A 94 -1.41 -22.84 -16.47
CA PHE A 94 -0.52 -23.65 -17.30
C PHE A 94 -0.82 -25.13 -17.09
N ALA A 95 -0.26 -25.99 -17.94
CA ALA A 95 -0.52 -27.42 -17.90
C ALA A 95 0.76 -28.22 -18.14
N ALA A 96 0.77 -29.47 -17.68
CA ALA A 96 1.80 -30.41 -18.05
C ALA A 96 1.38 -31.22 -19.30
N THR A 97 2.37 -31.63 -20.06
CA THR A 97 2.23 -32.69 -21.03
C THR A 97 2.99 -33.90 -20.52
N VAL A 98 2.30 -35.03 -20.44
CA VAL A 98 2.86 -36.29 -20.01
C VAL A 98 2.77 -37.27 -21.19
N ASP A 99 3.86 -37.86 -21.57
CA ASP A 99 3.85 -38.95 -22.54
C ASP A 99 3.30 -40.22 -21.88
N ALA A 100 2.45 -40.97 -22.60
CA ALA A 100 1.99 -42.26 -22.09
C ALA A 100 3.19 -43.21 -21.95
N ALA A 101 3.42 -43.70 -20.74
CA ALA A 101 4.48 -44.65 -20.51
C ALA A 101 4.11 -46.03 -21.10
N SER A 102 4.91 -46.51 -22.00
CA SER A 102 4.75 -47.82 -22.64
C SER A 102 5.86 -48.77 -22.22
N LEU A 103 5.51 -49.73 -21.39
CA LEU A 103 6.42 -50.70 -20.86
C LEU A 103 6.38 -51.96 -21.74
N VAL A 104 7.33 -52.08 -22.68
CA VAL A 104 7.42 -53.20 -23.61
C VAL A 104 8.71 -54.00 -23.28
N PRO A 105 8.61 -55.29 -23.03
CA PRO A 105 9.79 -56.14 -22.85
C PRO A 105 10.73 -56.10 -24.05
N SER A 106 12.03 -56.19 -23.82
CA SER A 106 13.03 -56.27 -24.88
C SER A 106 12.91 -57.54 -25.71
N ASP A 107 12.49 -58.63 -25.05
CA ASP A 107 12.30 -59.90 -25.69
C ASP A 107 10.81 -60.24 -25.82
N PRO A 108 10.37 -60.78 -26.96
CA PRO A 108 9.00 -61.26 -27.12
C PRO A 108 8.66 -62.33 -26.06
N LEU A 109 7.39 -62.34 -25.63
CA LEU A 109 6.87 -63.30 -24.68
C LEU A 109 6.84 -64.72 -25.27
N LEU A 110 6.63 -64.82 -26.56
CA LEU A 110 6.58 -66.05 -27.31
C LEU A 110 7.11 -65.87 -28.72
N THR A 111 8.11 -66.67 -29.11
CA THR A 111 8.64 -66.69 -30.47
C THR A 111 8.40 -68.05 -31.13
N PHE A 112 8.53 -68.10 -32.43
CA PHE A 112 8.51 -69.39 -33.17
C PHE A 112 9.57 -70.34 -32.67
N ASN A 113 10.73 -69.85 -32.30
CA ASN A 113 11.85 -70.69 -31.81
C ASN A 113 11.51 -71.36 -30.47
N ASP A 114 10.76 -70.69 -29.60
CA ASP A 114 10.34 -71.24 -28.31
C ASP A 114 9.41 -72.48 -28.51
N LEU A 115 8.53 -72.38 -29.50
CA LEU A 115 7.59 -73.48 -29.78
C LEU A 115 8.18 -74.64 -30.60
N LYS A 116 9.03 -74.33 -31.55
CA LYS A 116 9.60 -75.42 -32.38
C LYS A 116 10.68 -76.22 -31.68
N GLY A 117 11.34 -75.65 -30.69
CA GLY A 117 12.54 -76.20 -30.07
C GLY A 117 13.62 -76.64 -31.13
N ASP A 118 14.10 -77.83 -31.05
CA ASP A 118 15.10 -78.40 -31.99
C ASP A 118 14.47 -79.02 -33.26
N ALA A 119 13.12 -78.96 -33.40
CA ALA A 119 12.42 -79.56 -34.54
C ALA A 119 12.71 -78.79 -35.84
N PRO A 120 13.01 -79.45 -36.96
CA PRO A 120 13.30 -78.83 -38.25
C PRO A 120 11.98 -78.50 -39.02
N VAL A 121 11.10 -77.77 -38.40
CA VAL A 121 9.82 -77.42 -38.95
C VAL A 121 9.76 -75.93 -39.29
N SER A 122 8.95 -75.54 -40.26
CA SER A 122 8.73 -74.17 -40.67
C SER A 122 7.47 -73.54 -40.05
N GLU A 123 6.63 -74.37 -39.44
CA GLU A 123 5.39 -73.94 -38.73
C GLU A 123 5.10 -74.95 -37.59
N VAL A 124 4.45 -74.44 -36.53
CA VAL A 124 4.01 -75.24 -35.39
C VAL A 124 2.49 -75.08 -35.26
N PRO A 125 1.72 -76.21 -35.34
CA PRO A 125 0.28 -76.14 -35.17
C PRO A 125 -0.06 -75.82 -33.72
N ILE A 126 -0.96 -74.85 -33.52
CA ILE A 126 -1.49 -74.42 -32.23
C ILE A 126 -2.99 -74.70 -32.25
N GLU A 127 -3.47 -75.40 -31.24
CA GLU A 127 -4.91 -75.69 -31.08
C GLU A 127 -5.60 -74.60 -30.26
N ALA A 128 -6.88 -74.37 -30.56
CA ALA A 128 -7.70 -73.48 -29.76
C ALA A 128 -7.73 -73.92 -28.28
N GLY A 129 -7.49 -72.96 -27.38
CA GLY A 129 -7.43 -73.22 -25.94
C GLY A 129 -6.00 -73.58 -25.42
N TRP A 130 -5.02 -73.75 -26.30
CA TRP A 130 -3.62 -73.90 -25.86
C TRP A 130 -3.16 -72.65 -25.09
N THR A 131 -2.46 -72.82 -23.97
CA THR A 131 -1.93 -71.72 -23.11
C THR A 131 -0.42 -71.86 -22.96
N THR A 132 0.26 -70.70 -22.88
CA THR A 132 1.68 -70.65 -22.55
C THR A 132 1.95 -71.04 -21.09
N ASP A 133 3.18 -71.45 -20.81
CA ASP A 133 3.73 -71.42 -19.44
C ASP A 133 3.82 -69.96 -18.95
N ALA A 134 4.19 -69.80 -17.68
CA ALA A 134 4.43 -68.47 -17.07
C ALA A 134 5.62 -67.77 -17.74
N PHE A 135 5.37 -66.57 -18.22
CA PHE A 135 6.43 -65.66 -18.67
C PHE A 135 6.67 -64.59 -17.64
N PRO A 136 7.74 -64.67 -16.84
CA PRO A 136 8.12 -63.63 -15.92
C PRO A 136 8.66 -62.43 -16.72
N ILE A 137 8.03 -61.28 -16.56
CA ILE A 137 8.42 -60.01 -17.21
C ILE A 137 8.85 -59.03 -16.15
N VAL A 138 10.01 -58.40 -16.37
CA VAL A 138 10.48 -57.23 -15.63
C VAL A 138 10.93 -56.20 -16.65
N VAL A 139 10.26 -55.07 -16.67
CA VAL A 139 10.53 -53.98 -17.61
C VAL A 139 10.61 -52.66 -16.85
N GLU A 140 11.55 -51.84 -17.26
CA GLU A 140 11.71 -50.46 -16.75
C GLU A 140 11.73 -49.49 -17.94
N SER A 141 11.13 -48.32 -17.75
CA SER A 141 11.20 -47.17 -18.66
C SER A 141 11.38 -45.89 -17.86
N ASN A 142 12.18 -44.98 -18.41
CA ASN A 142 12.33 -43.65 -17.85
C ASN A 142 11.67 -42.66 -18.83
N ASP A 143 10.40 -42.38 -18.60
CA ASP A 143 9.63 -41.44 -19.41
C ASP A 143 9.66 -40.06 -18.82
N LEU A 144 9.60 -39.05 -19.70
CA LEU A 144 9.73 -37.65 -19.34
C LEU A 144 8.37 -37.08 -18.95
N PHE A 145 8.25 -36.54 -17.74
CA PHE A 145 7.20 -35.62 -17.33
C PHE A 145 7.63 -34.20 -17.69
N SER A 146 6.95 -33.55 -18.59
CA SER A 146 7.31 -32.21 -19.06
C SER A 146 6.24 -31.21 -18.71
N VAL A 147 6.61 -30.13 -18.04
CA VAL A 147 5.80 -28.93 -17.86
C VAL A 147 6.44 -27.83 -18.68
N THR A 148 5.72 -27.29 -19.65
CA THR A 148 6.16 -26.17 -20.48
C THR A 148 5.35 -24.93 -20.13
N ASP A 149 5.87 -23.77 -20.52
CA ASP A 149 5.22 -22.47 -20.30
C ASP A 149 4.98 -22.15 -18.81
N VAL A 150 5.88 -22.60 -17.95
CA VAL A 150 5.86 -22.25 -16.52
C VAL A 150 5.96 -20.73 -16.40
N PRO A 151 5.01 -20.05 -15.70
CA PRO A 151 5.08 -18.62 -15.49
C PRO A 151 6.40 -18.21 -14.83
N LYS A 152 6.98 -17.09 -15.27
CA LYS A 152 8.24 -16.54 -14.72
C LYS A 152 8.17 -16.26 -13.21
N ASP A 153 6.95 -16.08 -12.74
CA ASP A 153 6.64 -15.77 -11.34
C ASP A 153 6.79 -17.00 -10.42
N VAL A 154 6.96 -18.20 -10.96
CA VAL A 154 7.18 -19.42 -10.18
C VAL A 154 8.67 -19.64 -9.99
N LYS A 155 9.20 -19.41 -8.79
CA LYS A 155 10.61 -19.64 -8.46
C LYS A 155 10.90 -21.09 -8.11
N LYS A 156 10.02 -21.70 -7.34
CA LYS A 156 10.19 -23.08 -6.86
C LYS A 156 8.86 -23.80 -6.80
N LEU A 157 8.80 -25.00 -7.30
CA LEU A 157 7.59 -25.81 -7.36
C LEU A 157 7.73 -27.03 -6.46
N HIS A 158 6.88 -27.14 -5.45
CA HIS A 158 6.87 -28.25 -4.50
C HIS A 158 5.81 -29.29 -4.84
N ARG A 159 4.62 -28.84 -5.23
CA ARG A 159 3.50 -29.74 -5.46
C ARG A 159 2.56 -29.20 -6.54
N ILE A 160 1.99 -30.09 -7.33
CA ILE A 160 0.95 -29.82 -8.31
C ILE A 160 -0.28 -30.66 -7.97
N ILE A 161 -1.45 -30.02 -7.93
CA ILE A 161 -2.73 -30.69 -7.79
C ILE A 161 -3.44 -30.62 -9.15
N PRO A 162 -3.63 -31.75 -9.84
CA PRO A 162 -4.29 -31.77 -11.14
C PRO A 162 -5.77 -31.35 -11.02
N ALA A 163 -6.33 -30.77 -12.09
CA ALA A 163 -7.75 -30.51 -12.20
C ALA A 163 -8.55 -31.84 -12.19
N LYS A 164 -9.80 -31.81 -11.75
CA LYS A 164 -10.63 -33.02 -11.56
C LYS A 164 -10.65 -33.92 -12.77
N ASP A 165 -10.76 -33.33 -13.97
CA ASP A 165 -10.85 -34.07 -15.23
C ASP A 165 -9.48 -34.66 -15.69
N SER A 166 -8.39 -34.27 -15.02
CA SER A 166 -7.02 -34.72 -15.32
C SER A 166 -6.40 -35.58 -14.20
N ARG A 167 -7.20 -36.05 -13.25
CA ARG A 167 -6.71 -36.78 -12.05
C ARG A 167 -6.61 -38.30 -12.21
N THR A 168 -6.86 -38.83 -13.38
CA THR A 168 -6.93 -40.27 -13.58
C THR A 168 -5.57 -40.83 -14.02
N VAL A 169 -5.15 -41.95 -13.41
CA VAL A 169 -4.10 -42.85 -13.91
C VAL A 169 -4.74 -44.16 -14.26
N ALA A 170 -4.69 -44.53 -15.53
CA ALA A 170 -5.20 -45.78 -16.01
C ALA A 170 -4.07 -46.70 -16.52
N VAL A 171 -4.12 -47.96 -16.14
CA VAL A 171 -3.13 -48.97 -16.55
C VAL A 171 -3.82 -49.95 -17.50
N TYR A 172 -3.26 -50.06 -18.70
CA TYR A 172 -3.77 -50.95 -19.75
C TYR A 172 -2.74 -52.05 -20.00
N LEU A 173 -3.28 -53.26 -20.23
CA LEU A 173 -2.51 -54.41 -20.68
C LEU A 173 -2.93 -54.69 -22.10
N GLU A 174 -1.99 -54.85 -23.01
CA GLU A 174 -2.24 -55.05 -24.43
C GLU A 174 -1.30 -56.14 -24.98
N LEU A 175 -1.85 -56.99 -25.81
CA LEU A 175 -1.10 -57.97 -26.57
C LEU A 175 -0.62 -57.36 -27.88
N VAL A 176 0.68 -57.30 -28.08
CA VAL A 176 1.31 -56.78 -29.31
C VAL A 176 1.91 -57.94 -30.09
N SER A 177 1.63 -58.02 -31.36
CA SER A 177 2.25 -59.03 -32.20
C SER A 177 2.42 -58.53 -33.63
N ASN A 178 3.40 -59.08 -34.33
CA ASN A 178 3.72 -58.67 -35.69
C ASN A 178 2.79 -59.32 -36.76
N THR A 179 2.22 -60.52 -36.52
CA THR A 179 1.47 -61.23 -37.56
C THR A 179 0.22 -61.96 -37.08
N THR A 180 0.15 -62.39 -35.81
CA THR A 180 -0.88 -63.31 -35.33
C THR A 180 -1.62 -62.83 -34.10
N THR A 181 -1.62 -61.54 -33.81
CA THR A 181 -2.15 -60.93 -32.60
C THR A 181 -3.61 -61.29 -32.36
N GLN A 182 -4.39 -61.38 -33.40
CA GLN A 182 -5.82 -61.65 -33.28
C GLN A 182 -6.15 -63.11 -32.93
N LYS A 183 -5.16 -63.98 -32.94
CA LYS A 183 -5.29 -65.41 -32.64
C LYS A 183 -4.89 -65.78 -31.21
N PHE A 184 -4.38 -64.81 -30.49
CA PHE A 184 -4.11 -64.94 -29.06
C PHE A 184 -4.94 -63.95 -28.26
N ALA A 185 -5.25 -64.34 -27.04
CA ALA A 185 -5.76 -63.48 -26.00
C ALA A 185 -4.93 -63.62 -24.74
N ILE A 186 -4.90 -62.61 -23.92
CA ILE A 186 -4.36 -62.66 -22.57
C ILE A 186 -5.29 -63.59 -21.76
N ASP A 187 -4.73 -64.71 -21.22
CA ASP A 187 -5.50 -65.64 -20.39
C ASP A 187 -5.55 -65.15 -18.94
N ARG A 188 -4.42 -64.85 -18.38
CA ARG A 188 -4.27 -64.37 -17.01
C ARG A 188 -2.94 -63.68 -16.81
N TYR A 189 -2.84 -62.93 -15.72
CA TYR A 189 -1.56 -62.48 -15.12
C TYR A 189 -1.52 -62.85 -13.63
N GLU A 190 -0.31 -63.02 -13.10
CA GLU A 190 -0.08 -63.32 -11.69
C GLU A 190 1.02 -62.39 -11.14
N ASN A 191 0.92 -62.01 -9.86
CA ASN A 191 1.89 -61.17 -9.15
C ASN A 191 2.22 -59.85 -9.86
N LEU A 192 1.27 -59.27 -10.57
CA LEU A 192 1.50 -58.06 -11.35
C LEU A 192 1.65 -56.85 -10.44
N LYS A 193 2.78 -56.18 -10.57
CA LYS A 193 3.07 -54.89 -9.92
C LYS A 193 3.50 -53.88 -10.96
N VAL A 194 3.01 -52.67 -10.82
CA VAL A 194 3.38 -51.51 -11.64
C VAL A 194 3.91 -50.42 -10.72
N GLU A 195 5.12 -49.99 -10.96
CA GLU A 195 5.73 -48.86 -10.23
C GLU A 195 5.60 -47.60 -11.05
N LEU A 196 5.05 -46.55 -10.42
CA LEU A 196 4.95 -45.21 -10.96
C LEU A 196 6.11 -44.34 -10.45
N PRO A 197 6.41 -43.21 -11.08
CA PRO A 197 7.41 -42.27 -10.56
C PRO A 197 7.15 -41.84 -9.12
N ASP A 198 8.20 -41.71 -8.34
CA ASP A 198 8.14 -41.42 -6.90
C ASP A 198 7.40 -40.12 -6.52
N PHE A 199 7.25 -39.21 -7.46
CA PHE A 199 6.51 -37.97 -7.22
C PHE A 199 4.99 -38.11 -7.38
N PHE A 200 4.46 -39.27 -7.80
CA PHE A 200 3.02 -39.53 -7.84
C PHE A 200 2.48 -39.76 -6.42
N ARG A 201 1.39 -39.08 -6.09
CA ARG A 201 0.58 -39.34 -4.90
C ARG A 201 -0.81 -39.75 -5.36
N LEU A 202 -1.18 -41.00 -5.08
CA LEU A 202 -2.48 -41.54 -5.45
C LEU A 202 -3.41 -41.58 -4.25
N GLN A 203 -4.69 -41.36 -4.49
CA GLN A 203 -5.71 -41.37 -3.45
C GLN A 203 -5.83 -42.81 -2.85
N GLY A 204 -5.65 -42.88 -1.52
CA GLY A 204 -5.81 -44.15 -0.80
C GLY A 204 -4.67 -45.18 -1.00
N GLN A 205 -3.54 -44.76 -1.61
CA GLN A 205 -2.35 -45.60 -1.81
C GLN A 205 -1.17 -45.00 -1.05
N GLU A 206 -0.36 -45.87 -0.40
CA GLU A 206 0.91 -45.50 0.18
C GLU A 206 2.03 -45.88 -0.79
N GLY A 207 2.79 -44.88 -1.26
CA GLY A 207 3.91 -45.07 -2.20
C GLY A 207 3.46 -45.13 -3.67
N SER A 208 4.45 -45.46 -4.54
CA SER A 208 4.34 -45.45 -6.00
C SER A 208 4.12 -46.83 -6.62
N ILE A 209 4.09 -47.90 -5.82
CA ILE A 209 3.93 -49.28 -6.31
C ILE A 209 2.46 -49.69 -6.24
N LEU A 210 1.91 -50.00 -7.40
CA LEU A 210 0.57 -50.54 -7.56
C LEU A 210 0.63 -52.06 -7.57
N ASP A 211 0.18 -52.74 -6.52
CA ASP A 211 0.06 -54.20 -6.49
C ASP A 211 -1.32 -54.60 -7.08
N LEU A 212 -1.28 -55.07 -8.32
CA LEU A 212 -2.47 -55.49 -9.08
C LEU A 212 -2.79 -56.97 -8.91
N GLY A 213 -1.94 -57.69 -8.18
CA GLY A 213 -2.19 -59.09 -7.82
C GLY A 213 -2.31 -60.05 -9.00
N THR A 214 -3.33 -60.90 -8.94
CA THR A 214 -3.58 -61.95 -9.93
C THR A 214 -4.96 -61.80 -10.51
N LYS A 215 -5.10 -61.92 -11.83
CA LYS A 215 -6.38 -61.94 -12.55
C LYS A 215 -6.41 -63.07 -13.57
N THR A 216 -7.49 -63.85 -13.56
CA THR A 216 -7.65 -65.01 -14.42
C THR A 216 -8.86 -64.82 -15.36
N ASN A 217 -8.96 -65.65 -16.43
CA ASN A 217 -10.05 -65.66 -17.39
C ASN A 217 -10.26 -64.30 -18.10
N ILE A 218 -9.22 -63.64 -18.49
CA ILE A 218 -9.24 -62.31 -19.12
C ILE A 218 -9.82 -62.43 -20.53
N ASN A 219 -9.28 -63.29 -21.36
CA ASN A 219 -9.73 -63.59 -22.71
C ASN A 219 -9.92 -62.37 -23.61
N SER A 220 -8.94 -61.46 -23.58
CA SER A 220 -8.95 -60.19 -24.34
C SER A 220 -7.53 -59.88 -24.85
N THR A 221 -7.46 -59.18 -25.99
CA THR A 221 -6.20 -58.64 -26.52
C THR A 221 -5.80 -57.32 -25.90
N GLN A 222 -6.79 -56.58 -25.33
CA GLN A 222 -6.59 -55.32 -24.63
C GLN A 222 -7.49 -55.23 -23.41
N LEU A 223 -6.96 -54.77 -22.30
CA LEU A 223 -7.74 -54.67 -21.06
C LEU A 223 -7.24 -53.47 -20.22
N LYS A 224 -8.16 -52.64 -19.74
CA LYS A 224 -7.89 -51.74 -18.63
C LYS A 224 -7.85 -52.59 -17.35
N ILE A 225 -6.67 -52.71 -16.74
CA ILE A 225 -6.45 -53.54 -15.57
C ILE A 225 -6.60 -52.81 -14.25
N ALA A 226 -6.34 -51.46 -14.25
CA ALA A 226 -6.53 -50.64 -13.09
C ALA A 226 -6.80 -49.17 -13.46
N GLU A 227 -7.41 -48.45 -12.52
CA GLU A 227 -7.62 -47.03 -12.59
C GLU A 227 -7.51 -46.43 -11.19
N PHE A 228 -6.74 -45.34 -11.04
CA PHE A 228 -6.49 -44.67 -9.80
C PHE A 228 -6.68 -43.17 -9.96
N THR A 229 -6.97 -42.48 -8.86
CA THR A 229 -7.07 -41.02 -8.83
C THR A 229 -5.76 -40.44 -8.32
N ILE A 230 -5.17 -39.50 -9.06
CA ILE A 230 -4.02 -38.73 -8.63
C ILE A 230 -4.49 -37.68 -7.62
N ASP A 231 -3.87 -37.67 -6.45
CA ASP A 231 -4.08 -36.66 -5.44
C ASP A 231 -3.16 -35.44 -5.67
N ALA A 232 -1.90 -35.72 -6.00
CA ALA A 232 -0.92 -34.70 -6.35
C ALA A 232 0.33 -35.29 -7.04
N PHE A 233 1.08 -34.41 -7.68
CA PHE A 233 2.50 -34.61 -7.98
C PHE A 233 3.31 -33.87 -6.93
N ASP A 234 4.13 -34.56 -6.16
CA ASP A 234 4.85 -34.06 -5.01
C ASP A 234 6.36 -34.19 -5.20
N PHE A 235 7.03 -33.08 -5.32
CA PHE A 235 8.46 -32.99 -5.61
C PHE A 235 9.32 -32.82 -4.35
N GLY A 236 8.79 -33.08 -3.17
CA GLY A 236 9.51 -33.04 -1.90
C GLY A 236 10.18 -31.71 -1.60
N ALA A 237 11.52 -31.65 -1.72
CA ALA A 237 12.30 -30.44 -1.47
C ALA A 237 12.01 -29.29 -2.46
N GLY A 238 11.24 -29.55 -3.50
CA GLY A 238 10.86 -28.62 -4.56
C GLY A 238 11.89 -28.50 -5.67
N LEU A 239 11.40 -28.17 -6.84
CA LEU A 239 12.16 -27.99 -8.08
C LEU A 239 12.42 -26.50 -8.29
N ASP A 240 13.70 -26.14 -8.46
CA ASP A 240 14.10 -24.74 -8.72
C ASP A 240 13.82 -24.39 -10.19
N LEU A 241 12.99 -23.37 -10.39
CA LEU A 241 12.58 -22.86 -11.69
C LEU A 241 13.07 -21.43 -11.94
N SER A 242 13.89 -20.87 -11.06
CA SER A 242 14.31 -19.46 -11.10
C SER A 242 14.94 -19.04 -12.45
N ASN A 243 15.44 -19.99 -13.24
CA ASN A 243 16.09 -19.75 -14.54
C ASN A 243 15.48 -20.59 -15.68
N SER A 244 14.32 -21.20 -15.48
CA SER A 244 13.74 -22.11 -16.46
C SER A 244 12.25 -21.82 -16.67
N THR A 245 11.82 -21.80 -17.94
CA THR A 245 10.41 -21.74 -18.33
C THR A 245 9.82 -23.13 -18.63
N ALA A 246 10.62 -24.16 -18.49
CA ALA A 246 10.21 -25.53 -18.72
C ALA A 246 10.80 -26.43 -17.63
N LEU A 247 10.00 -27.38 -17.20
CA LEU A 247 10.34 -28.39 -16.22
C LEU A 247 10.36 -29.77 -16.92
N HIS A 248 11.47 -30.45 -16.83
CA HIS A 248 11.60 -31.81 -17.31
C HIS A 248 11.99 -32.69 -16.13
N ILE A 249 11.21 -33.73 -15.87
CA ILE A 249 11.41 -34.65 -14.76
C ILE A 249 11.45 -36.06 -15.34
N ASP A 250 12.57 -36.77 -15.11
CA ASP A 250 12.66 -38.18 -15.42
C ASP A 250 11.85 -38.96 -14.40
N GLY A 251 10.85 -39.70 -14.88
CA GLY A 251 10.00 -40.55 -14.07
C GLY A 251 10.30 -42.01 -14.38
N ARG A 252 10.75 -42.79 -13.39
CA ARG A 252 10.92 -44.22 -13.54
C ARG A 252 9.58 -44.93 -13.44
N TYR A 253 9.19 -45.61 -14.51
CA TYR A 253 8.11 -46.59 -14.52
C TYR A 253 8.73 -47.99 -14.55
N ALA A 254 8.17 -48.94 -13.80
CA ALA A 254 8.57 -50.32 -13.88
C ALA A 254 7.35 -51.24 -13.80
N MET A 255 7.46 -52.39 -14.39
CA MET A 255 6.48 -53.47 -14.32
C MET A 255 7.17 -54.78 -14.04
N GLN A 256 6.57 -55.60 -13.17
CA GLN A 256 6.94 -56.98 -12.98
C GLN A 256 5.70 -57.85 -12.81
N GLY A 257 5.73 -59.06 -13.35
CA GLY A 257 4.62 -60.03 -13.22
C GLY A 257 4.82 -61.23 -14.12
N ASP A 258 3.97 -62.24 -13.91
CA ASP A 258 3.94 -63.45 -14.71
C ASP A 258 2.70 -63.40 -15.64
N PHE A 259 2.90 -63.56 -16.95
CA PHE A 259 1.86 -63.45 -17.95
C PHE A 259 1.62 -64.77 -18.68
N PHE A 260 0.38 -65.00 -19.07
CA PHE A 260 -0.06 -66.20 -19.79
C PHE A 260 -0.97 -65.76 -20.94
N VAL A 261 -0.67 -66.27 -22.13
CA VAL A 261 -1.53 -66.08 -23.31
C VAL A 261 -2.18 -67.39 -23.74
N LYS A 262 -3.35 -67.27 -24.35
CA LYS A 262 -4.15 -68.41 -24.80
C LYS A 262 -4.49 -68.25 -26.28
N ALA A 263 -4.39 -69.34 -27.05
CA ALA A 263 -4.87 -69.40 -28.41
C ALA A 263 -6.41 -69.36 -28.46
N THR A 264 -6.98 -68.50 -29.31
CA THR A 264 -8.44 -68.33 -29.44
C THR A 264 -9.04 -69.21 -30.55
N GLU A 265 -8.19 -69.70 -31.47
CA GLU A 265 -8.57 -70.57 -32.59
C GLU A 265 -7.39 -71.44 -32.98
N ASP A 266 -7.65 -72.47 -33.84
CA ASP A 266 -6.61 -73.34 -34.41
C ASP A 266 -5.84 -72.58 -35.50
N PHE A 267 -4.51 -72.57 -35.45
CA PHE A 267 -3.65 -71.95 -36.46
C PHE A 267 -2.22 -72.51 -36.45
N ASN A 268 -1.47 -72.19 -37.49
CA ASN A 268 -0.02 -72.52 -37.54
C ASN A 268 0.80 -71.28 -37.20
N PHE A 269 1.60 -71.37 -36.17
CA PHE A 269 2.60 -70.35 -35.77
C PHE A 269 3.86 -70.54 -36.62
N LYS A 270 4.30 -69.50 -37.31
CA LYS A 270 5.32 -69.57 -38.35
C LYS A 270 6.63 -68.90 -37.96
N SER A 271 7.71 -69.20 -38.68
CA SER A 271 8.97 -68.52 -38.51
C SER A 271 8.83 -67.01 -38.68
N GLY A 272 9.24 -66.22 -37.71
CA GLY A 272 9.10 -64.77 -37.63
C GLY A 272 7.86 -64.28 -36.91
N ASP A 273 6.95 -65.19 -36.53
CA ASP A 273 5.82 -64.82 -35.65
C ASP A 273 6.33 -64.66 -34.20
N GLU A 274 5.84 -63.63 -33.56
CA GLU A 274 6.14 -63.34 -32.16
C GLU A 274 4.94 -62.63 -31.49
N VAL A 275 4.85 -62.81 -30.20
CA VAL A 275 3.86 -62.20 -29.33
C VAL A 275 4.53 -61.54 -28.15
N THR A 276 4.20 -60.34 -27.86
CA THR A 276 4.66 -59.64 -26.66
C THR A 276 3.48 -58.99 -25.92
N ILE A 277 3.74 -58.60 -24.70
CA ILE A 277 2.79 -57.87 -23.88
C ILE A 277 3.35 -56.47 -23.65
N CYS A 278 2.46 -55.47 -23.78
CA CYS A 278 2.73 -54.12 -23.45
C CYS A 278 1.84 -53.71 -22.26
N VAL A 279 2.43 -53.07 -21.27
CA VAL A 279 1.65 -52.35 -20.26
C VAL A 279 1.81 -50.86 -20.53
N THR A 280 0.68 -50.19 -20.74
CA THR A 280 0.62 -48.75 -20.98
C THR A 280 0.02 -48.06 -19.77
N VAL A 281 0.75 -47.08 -19.22
CA VAL A 281 0.27 -46.19 -18.17
C VAL A 281 -0.15 -44.87 -18.81
N LYS A 282 -1.41 -44.53 -18.70
CA LYS A 282 -1.97 -43.22 -19.18
C LYS A 282 -2.33 -42.37 -17.99
N VAL A 283 -1.98 -41.10 -18.06
CA VAL A 283 -2.28 -40.09 -17.03
C VAL A 283 -3.13 -38.99 -17.63
N GLY A 284 -4.23 -38.61 -16.94
CA GLY A 284 -5.16 -37.58 -17.38
C GLY A 284 -6.29 -38.11 -18.29
N GLU A 285 -7.01 -37.20 -18.98
CA GLU A 285 -8.11 -37.56 -19.88
C GLU A 285 -7.62 -38.34 -21.09
N GLU A 286 -8.43 -39.33 -21.48
CA GLU A 286 -8.19 -40.19 -22.63
C GLU A 286 -8.38 -39.42 -23.96
N GLN A 287 -7.35 -38.69 -24.37
CA GLN A 287 -7.29 -38.19 -25.75
C GLN A 287 -6.39 -39.10 -26.59
N ALA A 288 -6.82 -39.34 -27.81
CA ALA A 288 -6.29 -40.35 -28.75
C ALA A 288 -4.83 -40.10 -29.25
N ALA A 289 -4.00 -39.46 -28.48
CA ALA A 289 -2.62 -39.15 -28.82
C ALA A 289 -1.64 -39.68 -27.75
N ASP A 290 -0.42 -39.96 -28.18
CA ASP A 290 0.70 -40.43 -27.34
C ASP A 290 1.10 -39.39 -26.25
N LYS A 291 0.47 -38.23 -26.20
CA LYS A 291 0.71 -37.15 -25.26
C LYS A 291 -0.58 -36.71 -24.59
N VAL A 292 -0.60 -36.77 -23.28
CA VAL A 292 -1.75 -36.37 -22.46
C VAL A 292 -1.48 -35.03 -21.81
N LYS A 293 -2.42 -34.11 -21.97
CA LYS A 293 -2.37 -32.79 -21.32
C LYS A 293 -3.03 -32.88 -19.96
N ILE A 294 -2.27 -32.58 -18.90
CA ILE A 294 -2.75 -32.48 -17.52
C ILE A 294 -2.95 -31.01 -17.19
N GLN A 295 -4.18 -30.63 -16.88
CA GLN A 295 -4.49 -29.30 -16.36
C GLN A 295 -4.32 -29.27 -14.84
N PHE A 296 -3.89 -28.14 -14.31
CA PHE A 296 -3.67 -27.96 -12.89
C PHE A 296 -4.80 -27.12 -12.27
N GLU A 297 -5.25 -27.53 -11.09
CA GLU A 297 -6.20 -26.79 -10.28
C GLU A 297 -5.48 -25.88 -9.29
N GLU A 298 -4.45 -26.45 -8.63
CA GLU A 298 -3.63 -25.72 -7.64
C GLU A 298 -2.17 -26.12 -7.76
N ILE A 299 -1.31 -25.23 -7.31
CA ILE A 299 0.13 -25.48 -7.14
C ILE A 299 0.61 -25.00 -5.77
N GLU A 300 1.58 -25.68 -5.20
CA GLU A 300 2.29 -25.26 -4.00
C GLU A 300 3.74 -24.96 -4.36
N GLY A 301 4.21 -23.77 -3.99
CA GLY A 301 5.55 -23.33 -4.38
C GLY A 301 5.97 -22.01 -3.77
N ILE A 302 7.09 -21.50 -4.24
CA ILE A 302 7.58 -20.15 -3.95
C ILE A 302 7.36 -19.31 -5.20
N PHE A 303 6.69 -18.17 -5.03
CA PHE A 303 6.26 -17.31 -6.12
C PHE A 303 6.81 -15.89 -5.95
N ASP A 304 7.05 -15.22 -7.06
CA ASP A 304 7.50 -13.82 -7.11
C ASP A 304 6.77 -13.04 -8.22
N PRO A 305 5.45 -12.91 -8.13
CA PRO A 305 4.69 -12.12 -9.09
C PRO A 305 5.06 -10.64 -8.97
N GLU A 306 5.00 -9.92 -10.08
CA GLU A 306 5.13 -8.48 -10.07
C GLU A 306 3.84 -7.84 -9.53
N ILE A 307 3.93 -7.20 -8.36
CA ILE A 307 2.82 -6.52 -7.71
C ILE A 307 3.09 -5.02 -7.75
N ASN A 308 2.33 -4.30 -8.56
CA ASN A 308 2.43 -2.85 -8.71
C ASN A 308 1.06 -2.24 -8.36
N PRO A 309 0.86 -1.80 -7.11
CA PRO A 309 -0.38 -1.14 -6.73
C PRO A 309 -0.49 0.23 -7.38
N ASP A 310 -1.70 0.56 -7.84
CA ASP A 310 -2.03 1.92 -8.28
C ASP A 310 -2.48 2.73 -7.06
N ILE A 311 -1.51 3.33 -6.36
CA ILE A 311 -1.77 4.13 -5.17
C ILE A 311 -1.89 5.59 -5.60
N PRO A 312 -3.05 6.24 -5.42
CA PRO A 312 -3.21 7.64 -5.79
C PRO A 312 -2.33 8.54 -4.91
N ASN A 313 -1.87 9.64 -5.49
CA ASN A 313 -1.14 10.67 -4.76
C ASN A 313 -2.07 11.34 -3.74
N VAL A 314 -1.51 11.76 -2.61
CA VAL A 314 -2.23 12.48 -1.56
C VAL A 314 -2.05 13.97 -1.79
N SER A 315 -3.09 14.65 -2.30
CA SER A 315 -3.10 16.12 -2.39
C SER A 315 -3.25 16.73 -1.01
N ILE A 316 -2.43 17.73 -0.70
CA ILE A 316 -2.37 18.40 0.61
C ILE A 316 -2.53 19.91 0.48
N GLY A 317 -1.82 20.55 -0.43
CA GLY A 317 -1.67 21.99 -0.47
C GLY A 317 -2.94 22.83 -0.61
N GLN A 318 -4.05 22.24 -1.09
CA GLN A 318 -5.32 22.93 -1.25
C GLN A 318 -6.30 22.74 -0.07
N ASP A 319 -6.02 21.77 0.78
CA ASP A 319 -6.92 21.30 1.85
C ASP A 319 -6.38 21.65 3.25
N VAL A 320 -5.35 22.48 3.34
CA VAL A 320 -4.77 22.96 4.60
C VAL A 320 -4.85 24.48 4.69
N PRO A 321 -4.86 25.05 5.91
CA PRO A 321 -4.85 26.50 6.10
C PRO A 321 -3.74 27.19 5.29
N GLU A 322 -4.10 28.25 4.54
CA GLU A 322 -3.22 28.95 3.59
C GLU A 322 -1.90 29.38 4.23
N PHE A 323 -1.92 29.84 5.48
CA PHE A 323 -0.72 30.29 6.21
C PHE A 323 0.31 29.17 6.43
N LEU A 324 -0.06 27.88 6.35
CA LEU A 324 0.87 26.76 6.43
C LEU A 324 1.63 26.51 5.12
N THR A 325 1.14 27.02 4.00
CA THR A 325 1.73 26.80 2.66
C THR A 325 2.81 27.83 2.30
N ASP A 326 2.97 28.91 3.10
CA ASP A 326 3.97 29.95 2.88
C ASP A 326 5.40 29.38 2.85
N GLU A 327 6.25 29.94 1.99
CA GLU A 327 7.64 29.46 1.81
C GLU A 327 8.50 29.61 3.08
N ASP A 328 8.19 30.58 3.93
CA ASP A 328 8.89 30.84 5.18
C ASP A 328 8.45 29.94 6.34
N VAL A 329 7.35 29.21 6.17
CA VAL A 329 6.80 28.30 7.18
C VAL A 329 7.62 27.01 7.25
N CYS A 330 7.86 26.55 8.47
CA CYS A 330 8.52 25.27 8.77
C CYS A 330 7.70 24.50 9.80
N VAL A 331 7.04 23.42 9.37
CA VAL A 331 6.18 22.59 10.22
C VAL A 331 7.03 21.47 10.85
N MET A 332 7.24 21.55 12.14
CA MET A 332 8.02 20.57 12.92
C MET A 332 7.08 19.62 13.69
N ALA A 333 6.19 18.91 12.96
CA ALA A 333 5.26 17.97 13.59
C ALA A 333 6.01 16.90 14.40
N ALA A 334 5.55 16.64 15.61
CA ALA A 334 6.24 15.73 16.54
C ALA A 334 6.07 14.27 16.17
N ASN A 335 4.89 13.87 15.73
CA ASN A 335 4.56 12.46 15.49
C ASN A 335 3.54 12.26 14.35
N PRO A 336 3.87 12.66 13.10
CA PRO A 336 3.02 12.31 11.98
C PRO A 336 2.91 10.78 11.88
N THR A 337 1.75 10.30 11.47
CA THR A 337 1.45 8.87 11.42
C THR A 337 0.76 8.52 10.09
N LEU A 338 1.23 7.47 9.43
CA LEU A 338 0.55 6.82 8.32
C LEU A 338 -0.01 5.49 8.81
N ARG A 339 -1.33 5.32 8.76
CA ARG A 339 -2.03 4.08 9.06
C ARG A 339 -2.40 3.38 7.76
N LEU A 340 -2.01 2.13 7.62
CA LEU A 340 -2.45 1.25 6.53
C LEU A 340 -3.40 0.20 7.07
N PHE A 341 -4.56 0.09 6.46
CA PHE A 341 -5.51 -0.99 6.66
C PHE A 341 -5.54 -1.84 5.41
N VAL A 342 -4.99 -3.06 5.49
CA VAL A 342 -4.82 -3.94 4.34
C VAL A 342 -5.69 -5.17 4.50
N ASP A 343 -6.61 -5.38 3.58
CA ASP A 343 -7.42 -6.59 3.51
C ASP A 343 -6.82 -7.55 2.48
N MET A 344 -6.35 -8.71 2.98
CA MET A 344 -5.75 -9.79 2.20
C MET A 344 -6.50 -11.11 2.37
N GLN A 345 -7.81 -11.09 2.66
CA GLN A 345 -8.57 -12.32 2.92
C GLN A 345 -8.56 -13.30 1.73
N ASP A 346 -8.45 -12.80 0.52
CA ASP A 346 -8.34 -13.62 -0.68
C ASP A 346 -6.93 -14.14 -0.99
N MET A 347 -5.90 -13.60 -0.33
CA MET A 347 -4.50 -13.96 -0.54
C MET A 347 -4.01 -14.91 0.54
N LEU A 348 -3.56 -16.10 0.14
CA LEU A 348 -3.01 -17.09 1.07
C LEU A 348 -1.55 -16.83 1.45
N ALA A 349 -0.83 -16.07 0.62
CA ALA A 349 0.59 -15.77 0.80
C ALA A 349 0.80 -14.57 1.73
N ASN A 350 1.86 -14.62 2.53
CA ASN A 350 2.37 -13.45 3.22
C ASN A 350 3.08 -12.52 2.22
N ILE A 351 2.98 -11.21 2.47
CA ILE A 351 3.60 -10.18 1.64
C ILE A 351 4.64 -9.43 2.46
N GLU A 352 5.80 -9.22 1.86
CA GLU A 352 6.77 -8.22 2.29
C GLU A 352 6.53 -6.93 1.53
N LEU A 353 6.51 -5.78 2.24
CA LEU A 353 6.38 -4.49 1.61
C LEU A 353 7.35 -3.46 2.21
N TRP A 354 7.80 -2.58 1.35
CA TRP A 354 8.45 -1.33 1.69
C TRP A 354 8.12 -0.29 0.61
N GLY A 355 8.38 0.95 0.86
CA GLY A 355 8.08 2.00 -0.11
C GLY A 355 8.86 3.28 0.17
N ASN A 356 8.72 4.25 -0.72
CA ASN A 356 9.20 5.61 -0.51
C ASN A 356 8.02 6.57 -0.59
N LEU A 357 7.98 7.50 0.36
CA LEU A 357 7.13 8.68 0.30
C LEU A 357 7.96 9.81 -0.30
N TYR A 358 7.40 10.53 -1.25
CA TYR A 358 8.01 11.72 -1.84
C TYR A 358 7.07 12.89 -1.63
N ALA A 359 7.56 13.97 -1.01
CA ALA A 359 6.86 15.23 -0.93
C ALA A 359 7.20 16.06 -2.16
N GLU A 360 6.19 16.48 -2.91
CA GLU A 360 6.35 17.29 -4.11
C GLU A 360 5.77 18.69 -3.91
N LYS A 361 6.54 19.71 -4.30
CA LYS A 361 6.10 21.11 -4.32
C LYS A 361 6.54 21.79 -5.62
N ASN A 362 5.60 22.43 -6.31
CA ASN A 362 5.84 23.07 -7.61
C ASN A 362 6.46 22.11 -8.64
N GLY A 363 6.02 20.84 -8.68
CA GLY A 363 6.50 19.82 -9.61
C GLY A 363 7.91 19.30 -9.32
N LYS A 364 8.41 19.46 -8.09
CA LYS A 364 9.74 18.99 -7.67
C LYS A 364 9.67 18.25 -6.33
N ASP A 365 10.38 17.14 -6.25
CA ASP A 365 10.57 16.44 -4.98
C ASP A 365 11.39 17.31 -4.02
N ILE A 366 10.81 17.64 -2.85
CA ILE A 366 11.43 18.45 -1.80
C ILE A 366 11.88 17.61 -0.61
N ALA A 367 11.30 16.42 -0.43
CA ALA A 367 11.71 15.46 0.59
C ALA A 367 11.38 14.04 0.14
N SER A 368 12.09 13.06 0.71
CA SER A 368 11.76 11.65 0.55
C SER A 368 12.03 10.88 1.84
N VAL A 369 11.14 9.93 2.16
CA VAL A 369 11.24 9.07 3.33
C VAL A 369 10.95 7.64 2.93
N ARG A 370 11.83 6.71 3.32
CA ARG A 370 11.59 5.28 3.14
C ARG A 370 10.76 4.72 4.30
N ILE A 371 9.72 3.95 4.00
CA ILE A 371 8.87 3.25 4.96
C ILE A 371 8.97 1.72 4.76
N PRO A 372 9.11 0.96 5.85
CA PRO A 372 9.27 1.30 7.26
C PRO A 372 10.76 1.54 7.66
N GLY A 373 11.38 2.57 7.17
CA GLY A 373 12.78 2.86 7.42
C GLY A 373 13.72 1.85 6.73
N GLU A 374 14.66 1.24 7.42
CA GLU A 374 15.56 0.22 6.85
C GLU A 374 14.94 -1.19 6.82
N ASN A 375 13.81 -1.39 7.50
CA ASN A 375 13.13 -2.67 7.60
C ASN A 375 12.20 -2.93 6.40
N THR A 376 11.54 -4.10 6.45
CA THR A 376 10.44 -4.49 5.57
C THR A 376 9.23 -4.81 6.43
N ALA A 377 8.06 -4.36 6.07
CA ALA A 377 6.83 -4.71 6.75
C ALA A 377 6.31 -6.05 6.22
N ILE A 378 5.78 -6.88 7.11
CA ILE A 378 5.18 -8.17 6.74
C ILE A 378 3.68 -8.12 7.00
N LEU A 379 2.91 -8.35 5.95
CA LEU A 379 1.47 -8.55 5.95
C LEU A 379 1.18 -10.06 5.92
N ASN A 380 0.30 -10.52 6.79
CA ASN A 380 -0.08 -11.92 6.79
C ASN A 380 -1.21 -12.15 5.79
N GLY A 381 -1.05 -13.16 4.93
CA GLY A 381 -2.11 -13.63 4.05
C GLY A 381 -3.33 -14.15 4.80
N ASN A 382 -4.47 -14.19 4.11
CA ASN A 382 -5.76 -14.64 4.64
C ASN A 382 -6.24 -13.88 5.89
N LYS A 383 -5.84 -12.61 6.01
CA LYS A 383 -6.17 -11.74 7.15
C LYS A 383 -6.26 -10.29 6.73
N THR A 384 -7.02 -9.54 7.51
CA THR A 384 -6.92 -8.10 7.56
C THR A 384 -5.78 -7.71 8.51
N SER A 385 -4.95 -6.76 8.09
CA SER A 385 -3.82 -6.26 8.87
C SER A 385 -3.90 -4.75 9.00
N VAL A 386 -3.59 -4.23 10.19
CA VAL A 386 -3.42 -2.79 10.41
C VAL A 386 -1.96 -2.53 10.76
N ILE A 387 -1.36 -1.58 10.04
CA ILE A 387 0.03 -1.18 10.22
C ILE A 387 0.09 0.33 10.43
N TYR A 388 0.89 0.74 11.39
CA TYR A 388 1.24 2.14 11.58
C TYR A 388 2.72 2.37 11.26
N PHE A 389 2.98 3.41 10.48
CA PHE A 389 4.28 4.03 10.36
C PHE A 389 4.24 5.35 11.11
N SER A 390 5.07 5.52 12.13
CA SER A 390 5.05 6.71 12.98
C SER A 390 6.45 7.09 13.41
N GLN A 391 6.64 8.37 13.73
CA GLN A 391 7.94 8.86 14.18
C GLN A 391 8.24 8.42 15.61
N GLU A 392 7.23 8.33 16.47
CA GLU A 392 7.34 7.81 17.84
C GLU A 392 6.92 6.32 17.91
N ALA A 393 7.30 5.63 18.98
CA ALA A 393 6.92 4.24 19.20
C ALA A 393 5.40 4.05 19.43
N THR A 394 4.72 5.10 19.89
CA THR A 394 3.27 5.15 20.03
C THR A 394 2.73 6.04 18.90
N PRO A 395 2.05 5.50 17.90
CA PRO A 395 1.48 6.30 16.82
C PRO A 395 0.37 7.23 17.33
N PHE A 396 0.16 8.31 16.62
CA PHE A 396 -1.01 9.15 16.83
C PHE A 396 -2.18 8.58 16.00
N ASP A 397 -3.27 8.25 16.68
CA ASP A 397 -4.55 7.89 16.07
C ASP A 397 -5.66 8.49 16.94
N PRO A 398 -6.50 9.40 16.41
CA PRO A 398 -7.54 10.07 17.19
C PRO A 398 -8.61 9.11 17.74
N ASN A 399 -8.78 7.97 17.09
CA ASN A 399 -9.73 6.92 17.48
C ASN A 399 -9.11 5.84 18.39
N GLY A 400 -7.82 5.98 18.72
CA GLY A 400 -7.05 4.99 19.45
C GLY A 400 -6.40 3.94 18.55
N ILE A 401 -5.30 3.37 19.02
CA ILE A 401 -4.53 2.37 18.27
C ILE A 401 -5.34 1.07 18.15
N THR A 402 -5.47 0.57 16.91
CA THR A 402 -6.15 -0.69 16.64
C THR A 402 -5.47 -1.86 17.36
N GLU A 403 -6.24 -2.67 18.06
CA GLU A 403 -5.74 -3.86 18.78
C GLU A 403 -5.08 -4.85 17.80
N GLY A 404 -3.88 -5.30 18.12
CA GLY A 404 -3.10 -6.23 17.30
C GLY A 404 -2.42 -5.60 16.09
N ALA A 405 -2.51 -4.28 15.90
CA ALA A 405 -1.80 -3.58 14.85
C ALA A 405 -0.27 -3.66 15.03
N LYS A 406 0.45 -3.66 13.91
CA LYS A 406 1.91 -3.57 13.90
C LYS A 406 2.33 -2.11 13.79
N VAL A 407 3.31 -1.71 14.60
CA VAL A 407 3.87 -0.36 14.58
C VAL A 407 5.32 -0.41 14.12
N TYR A 408 5.63 0.36 13.09
CA TYR A 408 6.97 0.54 12.58
C TYR A 408 7.41 1.99 12.80
N LYS A 409 8.51 2.15 13.54
CA LYS A 409 9.08 3.47 13.80
C LYS A 409 9.87 3.96 12.58
N VAL A 410 9.61 5.22 12.16
CA VAL A 410 10.27 5.91 11.05
C VAL A 410 10.75 7.27 11.55
N ASP A 411 12.01 7.34 11.96
CA ASP A 411 12.57 8.50 12.71
C ASP A 411 12.46 9.84 11.98
N ASN A 412 12.44 9.82 10.65
CA ASN A 412 12.39 11.01 9.81
C ASN A 412 11.05 11.21 9.07
N LEU A 413 9.98 10.62 9.57
CA LEU A 413 8.66 10.71 8.88
C LEU A 413 8.15 12.16 8.77
N SER A 414 8.49 13.02 9.76
CA SER A 414 8.12 14.44 9.72
C SER A 414 8.80 15.25 8.62
N ASP A 415 9.89 14.76 8.02
CA ASP A 415 10.55 15.48 6.92
C ASP A 415 9.64 15.63 5.70
N ILE A 416 8.66 14.72 5.52
CA ILE A 416 7.69 14.75 4.42
C ILE A 416 6.77 15.99 4.46
N ILE A 417 6.52 16.52 5.66
CA ILE A 417 5.59 17.65 5.87
C ILE A 417 6.27 18.88 6.44
N LYS A 418 7.60 18.85 6.61
CA LYS A 418 8.37 19.99 7.16
C LYS A 418 8.17 21.27 6.36
N LYS A 419 8.04 21.16 5.07
CA LYS A 419 7.45 22.15 4.16
C LYS A 419 6.17 21.51 3.63
N ILE A 420 5.03 22.14 3.81
CA ILE A 420 3.78 21.58 3.31
C ILE A 420 3.89 21.38 1.81
N PRO A 421 3.81 20.13 1.32
CA PRO A 421 3.89 19.84 -0.11
C PRO A 421 2.53 20.09 -0.79
N ASP A 422 2.54 20.21 -2.11
CA ASP A 422 1.30 20.22 -2.90
C ASP A 422 0.68 18.82 -2.89
N GLU A 423 1.55 17.78 -3.00
CA GLU A 423 1.14 16.38 -2.92
C GLU A 423 2.22 15.47 -2.30
N ILE A 424 1.78 14.35 -1.75
CA ILE A 424 2.66 13.24 -1.33
C ILE A 424 2.41 12.06 -2.25
N ARG A 425 3.46 11.60 -2.91
CA ARG A 425 3.46 10.41 -3.76
C ARG A 425 3.97 9.21 -2.97
N ILE A 426 3.19 8.12 -2.99
CA ILE A 426 3.54 6.83 -2.37
C ILE A 426 4.04 5.90 -3.46
N ASP A 427 5.31 5.54 -3.44
CA ASP A 427 5.93 4.64 -4.43
C ASP A 427 6.25 3.29 -3.79
N MET A 428 5.44 2.28 -4.13
CA MET A 428 5.59 0.87 -3.75
C MET A 428 5.79 -0.05 -4.97
N ASN A 429 6.10 0.50 -6.14
CA ASN A 429 6.31 -0.25 -7.39
C ASN A 429 7.72 -0.88 -7.46
N ASN A 430 7.97 -1.67 -8.52
CA ASN A 430 9.27 -2.28 -8.82
C ASN A 430 9.78 -3.24 -7.72
N HIS A 431 8.99 -4.29 -7.43
CA HIS A 431 9.33 -5.35 -6.44
C HIS A 431 9.47 -4.85 -4.99
N LYS A 432 8.95 -3.67 -4.67
CA LYS A 432 8.85 -3.20 -3.29
C LYS A 432 7.74 -3.90 -2.52
N ILE A 433 6.78 -4.49 -3.23
CA ILE A 433 5.81 -5.45 -2.71
C ILE A 433 6.11 -6.79 -3.35
N LYS A 434 6.34 -7.80 -2.54
CA LYS A 434 6.61 -9.17 -3.01
C LYS A 434 6.03 -10.20 -2.05
N LEU A 435 5.76 -11.40 -2.55
CA LEU A 435 5.44 -12.53 -1.67
C LEU A 435 6.67 -12.92 -0.84
N THR A 436 6.44 -13.42 0.37
CA THR A 436 7.54 -14.00 1.18
C THR A 436 8.06 -15.27 0.52
N ASP A 437 9.34 -15.64 0.78
CA ASP A 437 9.94 -16.87 0.26
C ASP A 437 9.41 -18.13 1.01
N GLU A 438 8.13 -18.16 1.34
CA GLU A 438 7.44 -19.28 1.97
C GLU A 438 6.67 -20.10 0.93
N VAL A 439 6.57 -21.41 1.18
CA VAL A 439 5.75 -22.29 0.32
C VAL A 439 4.28 -21.90 0.47
N THR A 440 3.70 -21.49 -0.62
CA THR A 440 2.31 -21.02 -0.67
C THR A 440 1.52 -21.85 -1.66
N ARG A 441 0.22 -22.05 -1.38
CA ARG A 441 -0.73 -22.70 -2.28
C ARG A 441 -1.44 -21.64 -3.12
N ILE A 442 -1.45 -21.81 -4.42
CA ILE A 442 -2.08 -20.93 -5.39
C ILE A 442 -3.04 -21.71 -6.27
N THR A 443 -4.27 -21.21 -6.45
CA THR A 443 -5.25 -21.74 -7.39
C THR A 443 -5.00 -21.16 -8.77
N MET A 444 -4.92 -22.02 -9.76
CA MET A 444 -4.63 -21.65 -11.15
C MET A 444 -5.78 -20.87 -11.78
N GLY A 445 -5.45 -19.84 -12.57
CA GLY A 445 -6.45 -19.00 -13.23
C GLY A 445 -7.30 -18.13 -12.31
N LYS A 446 -6.95 -18.03 -11.02
CA LYS A 446 -7.59 -17.14 -10.06
C LYS A 446 -6.89 -15.77 -10.05
N THR A 447 -7.69 -14.72 -10.05
CA THR A 447 -7.23 -13.37 -9.71
C THR A 447 -7.26 -13.20 -8.19
N TYR A 448 -6.16 -12.78 -7.62
CA TYR A 448 -6.03 -12.47 -6.19
C TYR A 448 -6.13 -10.97 -6.00
N ASN A 449 -7.05 -10.55 -5.13
CA ASN A 449 -7.30 -9.15 -4.85
C ASN A 449 -6.87 -8.83 -3.42
N ALA A 450 -6.34 -7.63 -3.23
CA ALA A 450 -6.16 -7.02 -1.93
C ALA A 450 -6.58 -5.56 -1.99
N SER A 451 -7.18 -5.06 -0.93
CA SER A 451 -7.51 -3.65 -0.77
C SER A 451 -6.64 -3.00 0.29
N LEU A 452 -6.31 -1.76 0.04
CA LEU A 452 -5.50 -0.93 0.91
C LEU A 452 -6.27 0.37 1.17
N ASN A 453 -6.69 0.60 2.41
CA ASN A 453 -7.11 1.92 2.86
C ASN A 453 -5.98 2.52 3.68
N TYR A 454 -5.73 3.80 3.52
CA TYR A 454 -4.71 4.46 4.30
C TYR A 454 -5.15 5.84 4.79
N ASP A 455 -4.68 6.16 5.98
CA ASP A 455 -4.95 7.43 6.65
C ASP A 455 -3.63 8.09 7.02
N VAL A 456 -3.53 9.37 6.69
CA VAL A 456 -2.42 10.21 7.11
C VAL A 456 -2.92 11.11 8.24
N PHE A 457 -2.30 11.01 9.42
CA PHE A 457 -2.59 11.86 10.57
C PHE A 457 -1.40 12.76 10.88
N VAL A 458 -1.65 14.05 11.02
CA VAL A 458 -0.61 15.01 11.45
C VAL A 458 -1.14 15.76 12.67
N PRO A 459 -0.75 15.36 13.89
CA PRO A 459 -1.18 16.06 15.10
C PRO A 459 -0.57 17.46 15.15
N PHE A 460 -1.32 18.44 15.62
CA PHE A 460 -0.83 19.80 15.89
C PHE A 460 -0.04 19.81 17.20
N LYS A 461 0.87 18.87 17.26
CA LYS A 461 1.90 18.76 18.29
C LYS A 461 3.25 19.00 17.63
N PHE A 462 3.98 20.01 18.06
CA PHE A 462 5.16 20.50 17.37
C PHE A 462 6.41 20.42 18.24
N ASN A 463 7.54 20.23 17.58
CA ASN A 463 8.86 20.32 18.18
C ASN A 463 9.44 21.73 18.02
N SER A 464 10.50 22.01 18.77
CA SER A 464 11.27 23.25 18.63
C SER A 464 11.71 23.46 17.19
N GLY A 465 11.66 24.71 16.73
CA GLY A 465 11.93 25.09 15.35
C GLY A 465 10.69 25.18 14.46
N LEU A 466 9.48 24.90 14.97
CA LEU A 466 8.25 25.35 14.31
C LEU A 466 8.35 26.85 14.06
N LYS A 467 8.08 27.26 12.83
CA LYS A 467 7.97 28.66 12.44
C LYS A 467 6.73 28.81 11.55
N ILE A 468 5.77 29.56 12.01
CA ILE A 468 4.59 29.97 11.25
C ILE A 468 4.69 31.47 11.04
N VAL A 469 4.41 31.96 9.85
CA VAL A 469 4.36 33.39 9.53
C VAL A 469 2.99 33.65 8.92
N TYR A 470 2.25 34.54 9.52
CA TYR A 470 0.97 34.98 9.03
C TYR A 470 1.04 36.49 8.76
N THR A 471 0.54 36.95 7.61
CA THR A 471 0.48 38.35 7.25
C THR A 471 -0.96 38.74 7.00
N GLU A 472 -1.40 39.82 7.63
CA GLU A 472 -2.73 40.38 7.47
C GLU A 472 -2.63 41.81 6.96
N GLU A 473 -3.42 42.12 5.94
CA GLU A 473 -3.51 43.45 5.34
C GLU A 473 -4.72 44.19 5.90
N ILE A 474 -4.46 45.30 6.58
CA ILE A 474 -5.50 46.20 7.13
C ILE A 474 -5.50 47.44 6.27
N GLU A 475 -6.56 47.65 5.52
CA GLU A 475 -6.75 48.76 4.58
C GLU A 475 -7.69 49.83 5.13
N ASN A 476 -7.64 51.03 4.53
CA ASN A 476 -8.54 52.15 4.79
C ASN A 476 -8.43 52.76 6.22
N ILE A 477 -7.24 52.72 6.82
CA ILE A 477 -6.96 53.37 8.11
C ILE A 477 -6.86 54.88 7.92
N GLY A 478 -6.51 55.35 6.72
CA GLY A 478 -6.22 56.74 6.40
C GLY A 478 -7.41 57.70 6.57
N GLU A 479 -8.62 57.25 6.37
CA GLU A 479 -9.80 58.09 6.48
C GLU A 479 -9.93 58.76 7.86
N ASP A 480 -9.60 58.05 8.93
CA ASP A 480 -9.69 58.51 10.31
C ASP A 480 -8.47 59.34 10.76
N LEU A 481 -7.36 59.29 9.99
CA LEU A 481 -6.09 59.89 10.38
C LEU A 481 -5.72 61.17 9.62
N GLN A 482 -6.50 61.57 8.59
CA GLN A 482 -6.19 62.69 7.68
C GLN A 482 -6.04 64.03 8.41
N ASP A 483 -6.79 64.19 9.50
CA ASP A 483 -6.83 65.43 10.26
C ASP A 483 -5.74 65.49 11.35
N PHE A 484 -4.99 64.42 11.56
CA PHE A 484 -3.98 64.32 12.63
C PHE A 484 -2.54 64.34 12.12
N SER A 485 -1.67 64.99 12.89
CA SER A 485 -0.22 64.90 12.76
C SER A 485 0.38 64.51 14.11
N ALA A 486 1.22 63.49 14.12
CA ALA A 486 1.90 63.01 15.32
C ALA A 486 3.26 62.37 14.96
N GLU A 487 4.20 62.38 15.88
CA GLU A 487 5.52 61.75 15.71
C GLU A 487 5.44 60.21 15.70
N GLY A 488 4.31 59.68 16.17
CA GLY A 488 4.06 58.24 16.21
C GLY A 488 2.85 57.88 17.05
N ALA A 489 2.60 56.59 17.16
CA ALA A 489 1.62 56.01 18.02
C ALA A 489 2.21 54.87 18.86
N LYS A 490 1.74 54.74 20.06
CA LYS A 490 2.12 53.70 21.00
C LYS A 490 0.87 52.95 21.43
N ILE A 491 0.89 51.64 21.21
CA ILE A 491 -0.17 50.74 21.63
C ILE A 491 0.31 50.01 22.87
N LEU A 492 -0.42 50.19 23.96
CA LEU A 492 -0.16 49.57 25.26
C LEU A 492 -1.28 48.60 25.55
N THR A 493 -0.95 47.37 25.86
CA THR A 493 -1.93 46.34 26.22
C THR A 493 -1.28 45.24 27.07
N THR A 494 -2.11 44.57 27.85
CA THR A 494 -1.72 43.30 28.46
C THR A 494 -2.29 42.17 27.61
N ILE A 495 -1.44 41.37 27.02
CA ILE A 495 -1.85 40.20 26.22
C ILE A 495 -1.86 38.95 27.11
N ASP A 496 -3.02 38.34 27.24
CA ASP A 496 -3.21 37.03 27.86
C ASP A 496 -3.10 35.98 26.76
N ASN A 497 -1.92 35.36 26.66
CA ASN A 497 -1.59 34.33 25.69
C ASN A 497 -1.65 32.95 26.34
N THR A 498 -2.69 32.14 26.07
CA THR A 498 -2.79 30.75 26.52
C THR A 498 -2.19 29.77 25.49
N ILE A 499 -1.87 30.24 24.29
CA ILE A 499 -1.25 29.42 23.23
C ILE A 499 0.20 29.15 23.62
N PRO A 500 0.68 27.89 23.55
CA PRO A 500 2.03 27.50 23.98
C PRO A 500 3.11 27.81 22.92
N LEU A 501 2.93 28.89 22.15
CA LEU A 501 3.86 29.42 21.16
C LEU A 501 4.30 30.83 21.55
N ASP A 502 5.57 31.14 21.35
CA ASP A 502 6.04 32.51 21.41
C ASP A 502 5.58 33.24 20.14
N LEU A 503 4.94 34.38 20.31
CA LEU A 503 4.45 35.19 19.18
C LEU A 503 5.37 36.39 18.99
N GLU A 504 5.73 36.68 17.76
CA GLU A 504 6.47 37.88 17.34
C GLU A 504 5.59 38.74 16.46
N LEU A 505 5.31 39.96 16.90
CA LEU A 505 4.45 40.91 16.22
C LEU A 505 5.29 42.04 15.64
N THR A 506 5.13 42.33 14.35
CA THR A 506 5.69 43.49 13.65
C THR A 506 4.73 43.94 12.55
N ALA A 507 4.93 45.12 11.95
CA ALA A 507 4.11 45.57 10.84
C ALA A 507 4.92 46.43 9.86
N ASP A 508 4.47 46.43 8.59
CA ASP A 508 4.86 47.44 7.61
C ASP A 508 3.77 48.49 7.50
N VAL A 509 4.19 49.76 7.47
CA VAL A 509 3.28 50.92 7.39
C VAL A 509 3.24 51.40 5.94
N LEU A 510 2.06 51.36 5.31
CA LEU A 510 1.90 51.60 3.88
C LEU A 510 1.00 52.81 3.60
N ASP A 511 1.24 53.48 2.46
CA ASP A 511 0.36 54.52 1.91
C ASP A 511 -0.81 53.92 1.11
N ALA A 512 -1.77 54.76 0.69
CA ALA A 512 -2.93 54.36 -0.11
C ALA A 512 -2.58 53.70 -1.47
N SER A 513 -1.35 53.72 -1.88
CA SER A 513 -0.83 53.05 -3.07
C SER A 513 -0.10 51.72 -2.74
N GLY A 514 -0.09 51.31 -1.48
CA GLY A 514 0.60 50.10 -1.02
C GLY A 514 2.12 50.24 -0.90
N ASN A 515 2.66 51.49 -0.94
CA ASN A 515 4.10 51.68 -0.77
C ASN A 515 4.46 51.92 0.70
N VAL A 516 5.58 51.31 1.13
CA VAL A 516 6.09 51.53 2.48
C VAL A 516 6.41 53.00 2.69
N ILE A 517 5.86 53.62 3.75
CA ILE A 517 6.12 55.00 4.13
C ILE A 517 7.56 55.11 4.59
N LYS A 518 8.36 55.85 3.82
CA LYS A 518 9.79 56.02 4.13
C LYS A 518 9.98 56.79 5.46
N GLY A 519 10.72 56.17 6.40
CA GLY A 519 10.94 56.70 7.71
C GLY A 519 9.89 56.35 8.76
N ALA A 520 8.87 55.59 8.39
CA ALA A 520 8.05 54.88 9.37
C ALA A 520 8.79 53.66 9.89
N THR A 521 8.71 53.42 11.19
CA THR A 521 9.28 52.22 11.83
C THR A 521 8.31 51.64 12.84
N VAL A 522 8.22 50.32 12.88
CA VAL A 522 7.40 49.61 13.87
C VAL A 522 8.36 48.76 14.74
N SER A 523 8.15 48.80 16.05
CA SER A 523 8.93 47.95 16.96
C SER A 523 8.45 46.48 16.82
N THR A 524 9.38 45.54 16.89
CA THR A 524 9.03 44.13 17.07
C THR A 524 8.71 43.87 18.53
N VAL A 525 7.63 43.13 18.77
CA VAL A 525 7.16 42.78 20.12
C VAL A 525 7.08 41.28 20.25
N THR A 526 7.62 40.73 21.34
CA THR A 526 7.50 39.28 21.65
C THR A 526 6.51 39.07 22.76
N VAL A 527 5.54 38.18 22.51
CA VAL A 527 4.55 37.70 23.48
C VAL A 527 4.92 36.25 23.86
N PRO A 528 5.41 36.00 25.06
CA PRO A 528 5.85 34.68 25.46
C PRO A 528 4.71 33.66 25.48
N ALA A 529 5.05 32.41 25.22
CA ALA A 529 4.15 31.25 25.25
C ALA A 529 3.46 31.09 26.62
N SER A 530 2.17 30.79 26.60
CA SER A 530 1.36 30.46 27.80
C SER A 530 1.51 31.46 28.94
N LYS A 531 1.57 32.77 28.63
CA LYS A 531 1.86 33.79 29.62
C LYS A 531 1.16 35.10 29.34
N GLU A 532 0.63 35.71 30.42
CA GLU A 532 0.19 37.11 30.38
C GLU A 532 1.40 38.06 30.38
N SER A 533 1.42 39.02 29.45
CA SER A 533 2.53 39.93 29.25
C SER A 533 2.07 41.31 28.88
N ASN A 534 2.72 42.35 29.48
CA ASN A 534 2.56 43.73 29.07
C ASN A 534 3.34 43.96 27.78
N VAL A 535 2.64 44.50 26.79
CA VAL A 535 3.14 44.70 25.43
C VAL A 535 3.06 46.17 25.07
N GLU A 536 4.12 46.66 24.46
CA GLU A 536 4.22 48.00 23.89
C GLU A 536 4.61 47.90 22.42
N LEU A 537 3.70 48.18 21.51
CA LEU A 537 3.97 48.29 20.08
C LEU A 537 4.14 49.79 19.76
N LEU A 538 5.30 50.15 19.22
CA LEU A 538 5.66 51.51 18.93
C LEU A 538 5.76 51.74 17.43
N ILE A 539 4.96 52.61 16.89
CA ILE A 539 5.00 53.10 15.51
C ILE A 539 5.58 54.53 15.55
N LYS A 540 6.68 54.78 14.85
CA LYS A 540 7.30 56.12 14.74
C LYS A 540 7.36 56.55 13.29
N PHE A 541 7.13 57.85 13.09
CA PHE A 541 7.30 58.50 11.79
C PHE A 541 8.48 59.50 11.87
N ALA A 542 9.30 59.53 10.84
CA ALA A 542 10.42 60.49 10.77
C ALA A 542 9.89 61.92 10.66
N ASN A 543 8.75 62.14 10.02
CA ASN A 543 8.03 63.40 9.96
C ASN A 543 6.62 63.19 10.50
N PRO A 544 6.15 64.05 11.43
CA PRO A 544 4.81 63.95 12.00
C PRO A 544 3.66 63.99 10.96
N SER A 545 3.87 64.66 9.83
CA SER A 545 2.90 64.72 8.72
C SER A 545 2.78 63.41 7.93
N ASP A 546 3.69 62.46 8.11
CA ASP A 546 3.67 61.18 7.43
C ASP A 546 2.56 60.25 8.00
N LEU A 547 2.07 60.55 9.21
CA LEU A 547 0.87 59.89 9.76
C LEU A 547 -0.34 60.04 8.82
N LYS A 548 -0.50 61.21 8.20
CA LYS A 548 -1.59 61.47 7.25
C LYS A 548 -1.55 60.63 5.96
N LYS A 549 -0.36 60.01 5.68
CA LYS A 549 -0.18 59.11 4.53
C LYS A 549 -0.50 57.67 4.85
N LEU A 550 -0.58 57.30 6.14
CA LEU A 550 -0.87 55.95 6.58
C LEU A 550 -2.29 55.59 6.14
N ASP A 551 -2.42 54.58 5.30
CA ASP A 551 -3.68 54.06 4.82
C ASP A 551 -3.80 52.52 5.04
N GLN A 552 -2.66 51.84 5.00
CA GLN A 552 -2.65 50.40 5.12
C GLN A 552 -1.57 49.97 6.12
N LEU A 553 -1.81 48.83 6.78
CA LEU A 553 -0.88 48.23 7.72
C LEU A 553 -0.78 46.72 7.43
N ASN A 554 0.40 46.25 7.02
CA ASN A 554 0.64 44.82 6.88
C ASN A 554 1.21 44.30 8.20
N LEU A 555 0.34 43.70 9.00
CA LEU A 555 0.72 43.10 10.27
C LEU A 555 1.28 41.71 10.02
N LYS A 556 2.49 41.46 10.54
CA LYS A 556 3.16 40.16 10.48
C LYS A 556 3.19 39.54 11.87
N VAL A 557 2.60 38.34 11.97
CA VAL A 557 2.58 37.52 13.19
C VAL A 557 3.44 36.30 12.96
N GLY A 558 4.58 36.24 13.62
CA GLY A 558 5.40 35.03 13.69
C GLY A 558 5.00 34.20 14.90
N ALA A 559 4.84 32.86 14.75
CA ALA A 559 4.64 31.96 15.86
C ALA A 559 5.75 30.89 15.87
N VAL A 560 6.39 30.70 17.02
CA VAL A 560 7.56 29.82 17.17
C VAL A 560 7.38 28.90 18.37
N ALA A 561 7.69 27.61 18.20
CA ALA A 561 7.81 26.68 19.30
C ALA A 561 9.24 26.71 19.85
N SER A 562 9.41 27.18 21.08
CA SER A 562 10.71 27.21 21.78
C SER A 562 11.06 25.88 22.43
N THR A 563 10.10 24.99 22.64
CA THR A 563 10.25 23.67 23.27
C THR A 563 9.64 22.55 22.42
N ASN A 564 10.07 21.32 22.68
CA ASN A 564 9.48 20.15 22.01
C ASN A 564 8.14 19.74 22.64
N GLY A 565 7.27 19.15 21.84
CA GLY A 565 6.01 18.56 22.29
C GLY A 565 4.92 19.60 22.62
N VAL A 566 4.99 20.77 22.01
CA VAL A 566 3.97 21.83 22.13
C VAL A 566 2.70 21.37 21.42
N THR A 567 1.57 21.29 22.12
CA THR A 567 0.28 20.86 21.56
C THR A 567 -0.69 22.03 21.46
N LEU A 568 -1.33 22.17 20.29
CA LEU A 568 -2.37 23.17 20.06
C LEU A 568 -3.74 22.56 20.29
N THR A 569 -4.59 23.28 21.04
CA THR A 569 -5.93 22.82 21.45
C THR A 569 -6.99 23.92 21.26
N SER A 570 -8.25 23.50 21.13
CA SER A 570 -9.39 24.38 20.86
C SER A 570 -9.75 25.34 21.99
N ASP A 571 -9.31 25.06 23.23
CA ASP A 571 -9.53 25.91 24.39
C ASP A 571 -8.51 27.07 24.53
N GLN A 572 -7.46 27.07 23.69
CA GLN A 572 -6.44 28.09 23.70
C GLN A 572 -6.93 29.38 23.00
N TYR A 573 -6.48 30.52 23.54
CA TYR A 573 -6.90 31.82 23.06
C TYR A 573 -5.82 32.90 23.29
N LEU A 574 -6.01 34.02 22.60
CA LEU A 574 -5.41 35.31 22.89
C LEU A 574 -6.49 36.29 23.36
N GLN A 575 -6.14 37.15 24.33
CA GLN A 575 -7.00 38.25 24.76
C GLN A 575 -6.17 39.50 25.02
N LEU A 576 -6.62 40.65 24.51
CA LEU A 576 -6.04 41.95 24.83
C LEU A 576 -6.83 42.55 25.97
N LYS A 577 -6.11 42.93 27.02
CA LYS A 577 -6.66 43.58 28.20
C LYS A 577 -6.09 44.99 28.32
N ASP A 578 -6.87 45.92 28.81
CA ASP A 578 -6.48 47.32 29.10
C ASP A 578 -5.81 48.01 27.90
N LEU A 579 -6.34 47.76 26.67
CA LEU A 579 -5.82 48.35 25.45
C LEU A 579 -5.92 49.88 25.52
N THR A 580 -4.77 50.52 25.32
CA THR A 580 -4.64 51.99 25.34
C THR A 580 -3.78 52.43 24.15
N ILE A 581 -4.23 53.43 23.42
CA ILE A 581 -3.48 54.05 22.34
C ILE A 581 -2.98 55.41 22.84
N GLU A 582 -1.71 55.65 22.68
CA GLU A 582 -1.03 56.90 23.03
C GLU A 582 -0.41 57.52 21.78
N LEU A 583 -0.90 58.69 21.35
CA LEU A 583 -0.23 59.45 20.28
C LEU A 583 0.97 60.17 20.84
N LEU A 584 2.08 60.14 20.10
CA LEU A 584 3.40 60.64 20.55
C LEU A 584 3.74 61.97 19.88
N GLY A 585 4.40 62.82 20.64
CA GLY A 585 4.89 64.12 20.17
C GLY A 585 3.82 65.23 20.26
N GLN A 586 4.03 66.28 19.52
CA GLN A 586 3.07 67.41 19.43
C GLN A 586 1.95 66.97 18.46
N ILE A 587 0.74 66.80 18.99
CA ILE A 587 -0.43 66.44 18.19
C ILE A 587 -1.05 67.74 17.69
N VAL A 588 -1.21 67.82 16.38
CA VAL A 588 -1.98 68.91 15.73
C VAL A 588 -3.18 68.26 15.07
N ALA A 589 -4.37 68.59 15.52
CA ALA A 589 -5.65 68.22 14.89
C ALA A 589 -6.18 69.43 14.15
N ASP A 590 -6.37 69.30 12.86
CA ASP A 590 -6.93 70.32 11.99
C ASP A 590 -8.34 69.85 11.55
N PHE A 591 -9.35 70.47 12.17
CA PHE A 591 -10.76 70.18 11.91
C PHE A 591 -11.41 71.21 10.98
N ASN A 592 -10.64 71.99 10.21
CA ASN A 592 -11.12 72.99 9.29
C ASN A 592 -11.58 72.40 7.93
#